data_9b2ba7622bf890f559835d327d1bbfc7
#
_entry.id   9b2ba7622bf890f559835d327d1bbfc7
#
_cell.length_a   1.000
_cell.length_b   1.000
_cell.length_c   1.000
_cell.angle_alpha   90.00
_cell.angle_beta   90.00
_cell.angle_gamma   90.00
#
_symmetry.space_group_name_H-M   'P 1'
#
loop_
_entity.id
_entity.type
_entity.pdbx_description
1 polymer ?
#
loop_
_entity_poly.entity_id
_entity_poly.type
_entity_poly.pdbx_seq_one_letter_code
_entity_poly.pdbx_strand_id
1 'polypeptide(L)'
;MSSIDQAPVNRIEMPGQANRSSRTKLWIAAMLIAVALIGVGVIPRVQRSARAAETARAAGASLPNVLAVRATLTSRSADLELPGNIQALNVASIYARTNGYVQQRLADIGTPVKSGQLLAVIASPEVDQELAQGRAAVEQARAALEQADANLAQARAQVNQARANVSQAEANEEIAATTNDRWTRLVDKGVLPKQQGDERRSAFNARHAETAAAFAAQATAEANIGSRTADIAAARATVAAQLANVRRLEQLQSFERVVAPFDGVVTERRIEKGDLISAGSGSDRNLFTVAQSTTLRIQVSVPQNYAVDLQPGQDAEVTLRERPGEIFRGKIARTAESIAAATRTLLAEVQVDNSSGRLLPGMYAEVKFTLPRNHPVVLIPGSALVADAQGTRVAQLGPDRRVHLITVQTGRDLGTEVEILSGLSGSEQVINNPPDNLSDAQQVNVIASGRE
;
A
#
# COMPACT_ATOMS: atom_id res chain seq x y z
N MET A 1 -3.12 8.79 73.20
CA MET A 1 -3.95 8.17 74.21
C MET A 1 -3.28 6.88 74.52
N SER A 2 -2.43 6.87 75.56
CA SER A 2 -2.72 6.44 76.91
C SER A 2 -2.80 4.92 76.96
N SER A 3 -2.11 4.13 77.72
CA SER A 3 -1.34 4.25 78.99
C SER A 3 -0.77 2.85 79.26
N ILE A 4 0.52 2.72 79.64
CA ILE A 4 0.94 2.55 81.06
C ILE A 4 0.25 1.36 81.74
N ASP A 5 1.08 0.31 82.14
CA ASP A 5 1.31 -0.03 83.55
C ASP A 5 2.25 -1.24 83.59
N GLN A 6 3.45 -1.14 84.11
CA GLN A 6 3.92 -1.28 85.49
C GLN A 6 3.92 -2.69 86.05
N ALA A 7 5.07 -3.00 86.48
CA ALA A 7 5.61 -4.12 87.25
C ALA A 7 4.82 -4.44 88.57
N PRO A 8 5.15 -5.48 89.29
CA PRO A 8 6.02 -5.24 90.44
C PRO A 8 7.07 -6.35 90.79
N VAL A 9 8.03 -5.79 91.48
CA VAL A 9 9.11 -6.42 92.31
C VAL A 9 8.59 -7.20 93.49
N ASN A 10 9.28 -8.34 93.89
CA ASN A 10 9.54 -8.70 95.28
C ASN A 10 10.70 -9.73 95.32
N ARG A 11 11.77 -9.45 95.83
CA ARG A 11 12.41 -9.31 97.15
C ARG A 11 12.53 -10.64 97.95
N ILE A 12 13.83 -11.06 98.03
CA ILE A 12 14.64 -11.53 99.20
C ILE A 12 14.12 -12.63 100.03
N GLU A 13 15.01 -13.69 100.17
CA GLU A 13 15.59 -14.09 101.44
C GLU A 13 16.73 -15.10 101.32
N MET A 14 17.87 -14.79 101.98
CA MET A 14 18.88 -15.74 102.43
C MET A 14 18.53 -16.16 103.89
N PRO A 15 19.07 -17.19 104.47
CA PRO A 15 20.46 -17.61 104.59
C PRO A 15 20.70 -19.12 104.81
N GLY A 16 21.91 -19.51 104.96
CA GLY A 16 22.28 -20.75 105.63
C GLY A 16 23.65 -21.37 105.24
N GLN A 17 24.58 -21.21 106.11
CA GLN A 17 25.97 -21.71 106.08
C GLN A 17 26.13 -23.17 106.12
N ALA A 18 27.28 -23.64 105.65
CA ALA A 18 28.19 -24.73 106.05
C ALA A 18 28.16 -26.01 105.18
N ASN A 19 29.21 -26.31 104.45
CA ASN A 19 30.29 -27.19 104.91
C ASN A 19 31.47 -27.31 103.95
N ARG A 20 32.66 -26.96 104.41
CA ARG A 20 33.95 -27.14 103.74
C ARG A 20 34.38 -28.61 103.91
N SER A 21 34.47 -29.41 102.81
CA SER A 21 35.47 -30.50 102.71
C SER A 21 35.32 -31.41 101.48
N SER A 22 34.76 -30.99 100.33
CA SER A 22 34.84 -31.86 99.15
C SER A 22 35.16 -31.06 97.81
N ARG A 23 35.62 -29.80 97.91
CA ARG A 23 35.79 -28.93 96.72
C ARG A 23 37.00 -29.30 95.84
N THR A 24 38.00 -29.94 96.38
CA THR A 24 39.22 -30.30 95.60
C THR A 24 38.98 -31.46 94.64
N LYS A 25 38.21 -32.46 94.99
CA LYS A 25 37.89 -33.60 94.10
C LYS A 25 36.89 -33.18 92.96
N LEU A 26 35.99 -32.26 93.24
CA LEU A 26 35.06 -31.74 92.22
C LEU A 26 35.77 -30.88 91.20
N TRP A 27 36.80 -30.10 91.58
CA TRP A 27 37.58 -29.30 90.63
C TRP A 27 38.44 -30.17 89.70
N ILE A 28 38.96 -31.31 90.17
CA ILE A 28 39.72 -32.22 89.34
C ILE A 28 38.82 -32.96 88.37
N ALA A 29 37.62 -33.37 88.79
CA ALA A 29 36.64 -33.99 87.90
C ALA A 29 36.09 -32.98 86.86
N ALA A 30 35.86 -31.70 87.24
CA ALA A 30 35.41 -30.69 86.34
C ALA A 30 36.50 -30.32 85.31
N MET A 31 37.79 -30.32 85.72
CA MET A 31 38.93 -30.05 84.79
C MET A 31 39.10 -31.21 83.80
N LEU A 32 38.95 -32.49 84.25
CA LEU A 32 39.00 -33.61 83.30
C LEU A 32 37.80 -33.63 82.32
N ILE A 33 36.60 -33.26 82.76
CA ILE A 33 35.42 -33.14 81.91
C ILE A 33 35.59 -31.96 80.95
N ALA A 34 36.15 -30.82 81.38
CA ALA A 34 36.43 -29.67 80.49
C ALA A 34 37.51 -30.03 79.43
N VAL A 35 38.56 -30.76 79.79
CA VAL A 35 39.57 -31.24 78.84
C VAL A 35 38.97 -32.26 77.86
N ALA A 36 38.11 -33.16 78.34
CA ALA A 36 37.40 -34.12 77.50
C ALA A 36 36.42 -33.42 76.53
N LEU A 37 35.68 -32.39 77.00
CA LEU A 37 34.76 -31.59 76.18
C LEU A 37 35.51 -30.73 75.14
N ILE A 38 36.67 -30.16 75.50
CA ILE A 38 37.55 -29.47 74.56
C ILE A 38 38.17 -30.46 73.53
N GLY A 39 38.56 -31.67 73.98
CA GLY A 39 39.05 -32.72 73.10
C GLY A 39 38.00 -33.20 72.09
N VAL A 40 36.77 -33.42 72.52
CA VAL A 40 35.65 -33.90 71.70
C VAL A 40 35.10 -32.76 70.81
N GLY A 41 35.16 -31.51 71.28
CA GLY A 41 34.62 -30.35 70.50
C GLY A 41 35.59 -29.70 69.54
N VAL A 42 36.88 -29.63 69.92
CA VAL A 42 37.87 -28.87 69.13
C VAL A 42 38.62 -29.77 68.11
N ILE A 43 38.98 -30.99 68.50
CA ILE A 43 39.71 -31.89 67.59
C ILE A 43 38.93 -32.20 66.30
N PRO A 44 37.64 -32.57 66.34
CA PRO A 44 36.90 -32.83 65.10
C PRO A 44 36.62 -31.58 64.27
N ARG A 45 36.58 -30.36 64.91
CA ARG A 45 36.45 -29.10 64.17
C ARG A 45 37.76 -28.75 63.45
N VAL A 46 38.89 -28.90 64.08
CA VAL A 46 40.20 -28.67 63.44
C VAL A 46 40.47 -29.72 62.35
N GLN A 47 40.09 -30.97 62.54
CA GLN A 47 40.21 -32.02 61.51
C GLN A 47 39.23 -31.77 60.34
N ARG A 48 38.00 -31.27 60.62
CA ARG A 48 37.07 -30.89 59.54
C ARG A 48 37.55 -29.67 58.78
N SER A 49 38.11 -28.65 59.44
CA SER A 49 38.68 -27.49 58.77
C SER A 49 39.94 -27.83 57.99
N ALA A 50 40.79 -28.74 58.48
CA ALA A 50 41.96 -29.22 57.75
C ALA A 50 41.56 -30.05 56.50
N ARG A 51 40.57 -30.95 56.65
CA ARG A 51 40.04 -31.71 55.51
C ARG A 51 39.30 -30.82 54.50
N ALA A 52 38.55 -29.79 54.97
CA ALA A 52 37.95 -28.82 54.11
C ALA A 52 38.99 -27.98 53.37
N ALA A 53 40.12 -27.62 54.02
CA ALA A 53 41.22 -26.92 53.38
C ALA A 53 41.97 -27.80 52.38
N GLU A 54 42.13 -29.11 52.68
CA GLU A 54 42.73 -30.08 51.73
C GLU A 54 41.80 -30.34 50.54
N THR A 55 40.51 -30.51 50.77
CA THR A 55 39.50 -30.65 49.66
C THR A 55 39.39 -29.39 48.84
N ALA A 56 39.45 -28.19 49.48
CA ALA A 56 39.50 -26.91 48.75
C ALA A 56 40.81 -26.72 47.94
N ARG A 57 41.95 -27.18 48.47
CA ARG A 57 43.24 -27.18 47.72
C ARG A 57 43.24 -28.24 46.62
N ALA A 58 42.66 -29.41 46.82
CA ALA A 58 42.51 -30.43 45.79
C ALA A 58 41.49 -30.00 44.71
N ALA A 59 40.42 -29.34 45.07
CA ALA A 59 39.46 -28.76 44.12
C ALA A 59 40.06 -27.58 43.35
N GLY A 60 40.93 -26.75 43.98
CA GLY A 60 41.67 -25.67 43.32
C GLY A 60 42.83 -26.15 42.46
N ALA A 61 43.27 -27.41 42.62
CA ALA A 61 44.35 -28.01 41.80
C ALA A 61 43.81 -28.82 40.61
N SER A 62 42.48 -29.09 40.53
CA SER A 62 41.90 -29.72 39.37
C SER A 62 41.67 -28.68 38.30
N LEU A 63 42.29 -28.86 37.13
CA LEU A 63 42.04 -28.03 35.97
C LEU A 63 40.56 -28.07 35.60
N PRO A 64 39.88 -26.91 35.42
CA PRO A 64 38.47 -26.90 35.00
C PRO A 64 38.33 -27.63 33.68
N ASN A 65 37.32 -28.49 33.62
CA ASN A 65 36.97 -29.20 32.40
C ASN A 65 36.15 -28.28 31.52
N VAL A 66 36.58 -28.07 30.30
CA VAL A 66 35.90 -27.18 29.34
C VAL A 66 35.62 -27.89 28.02
N LEU A 67 34.54 -27.56 27.38
CA LEU A 67 34.19 -28.03 26.04
C LEU A 67 34.67 -26.98 25.01
N ALA A 68 35.59 -27.37 24.14
CA ALA A 68 36.08 -26.50 23.09
C ALA A 68 35.29 -26.74 21.78
N VAL A 69 34.82 -25.67 21.18
CA VAL A 69 34.18 -25.68 19.87
C VAL A 69 34.96 -24.78 18.92
N ARG A 70 35.09 -25.18 17.68
CA ARG A 70 35.80 -24.38 16.68
C ARG A 70 34.93 -23.24 16.20
N ALA A 71 35.42 -22.03 16.21
CA ALA A 71 34.81 -20.90 15.53
C ALA A 71 34.80 -21.19 14.02
N THR A 72 33.69 -20.95 13.35
CA THR A 72 33.53 -21.25 11.92
C THR A 72 33.42 -19.97 11.12
N LEU A 73 34.35 -19.79 10.17
CA LEU A 73 34.22 -18.72 9.19
C LEU A 73 33.17 -19.13 8.14
N THR A 74 32.16 -18.35 8.00
CA THR A 74 31.07 -18.63 7.02
C THR A 74 30.82 -17.41 6.15
N SER A 75 30.66 -17.68 4.86
CA SER A 75 30.15 -16.73 3.86
C SER A 75 28.74 -17.10 3.40
N ARG A 76 28.14 -18.14 4.05
CA ARG A 76 26.79 -18.57 3.67
C ARG A 76 25.79 -17.46 3.97
N SER A 77 24.80 -17.34 3.08
CA SER A 77 23.64 -16.52 3.33
C SER A 77 22.97 -16.87 4.66
N ALA A 78 22.44 -15.89 5.33
CA ALA A 78 21.63 -16.13 6.53
C ALA A 78 20.16 -16.28 6.12
N ASP A 79 19.51 -17.29 6.65
CA ASP A 79 18.09 -17.46 6.49
C ASP A 79 17.36 -16.67 7.57
N LEU A 80 16.34 -15.91 7.15
CA LEU A 80 15.49 -15.12 8.04
C LEU A 80 14.04 -15.55 7.82
N GLU A 81 13.43 -16.17 8.81
CA GLU A 81 12.03 -16.60 8.76
C GLU A 81 11.17 -15.62 9.55
N LEU A 82 10.15 -15.07 8.91
CA LEU A 82 9.25 -14.08 9.49
C LEU A 82 7.79 -14.39 9.13
N PRO A 83 6.85 -14.10 10.04
CA PRO A 83 5.44 -14.22 9.74
C PRO A 83 4.98 -13.14 8.77
N GLY A 84 4.09 -13.51 7.86
CA GLY A 84 3.48 -12.61 6.89
C GLY A 84 1.99 -12.84 6.72
N ASN A 85 1.27 -11.79 6.36
CA ASN A 85 -0.15 -11.84 6.04
C ASN A 85 -0.35 -11.91 4.53
N ILE A 86 -1.04 -12.94 4.08
CA ILE A 86 -1.42 -13.10 2.68
C ILE A 86 -2.62 -12.20 2.37
N GLN A 87 -2.49 -11.37 1.36
CA GLN A 87 -3.54 -10.48 0.88
C GLN A 87 -3.71 -10.63 -0.62
N ALA A 88 -4.92 -10.36 -1.11
CA ALA A 88 -5.12 -10.22 -2.54
C ALA A 88 -4.30 -9.03 -3.09
N LEU A 89 -3.78 -9.18 -4.32
CA LEU A 89 -3.01 -8.09 -4.94
C LEU A 89 -3.88 -6.84 -5.12
N ASN A 90 -5.11 -7.02 -5.60
CA ASN A 90 -6.10 -5.97 -5.74
C ASN A 90 -7.43 -6.43 -5.10
N VAL A 91 -8.09 -5.52 -4.41
CA VAL A 91 -9.44 -5.71 -3.89
C VAL A 91 -10.27 -4.50 -4.30
N ALA A 92 -11.42 -4.74 -4.91
CA ALA A 92 -12.38 -3.70 -5.26
C ALA A 92 -13.72 -3.95 -4.60
N SER A 93 -14.17 -3.00 -3.82
CA SER A 93 -15.55 -2.92 -3.36
C SER A 93 -16.37 -2.18 -4.41
N ILE A 94 -17.34 -2.83 -4.99
CA ILE A 94 -18.17 -2.33 -6.08
C ILE A 94 -19.46 -1.75 -5.49
N TYR A 95 -19.70 -0.46 -5.74
CA TYR A 95 -20.86 0.28 -5.26
C TYR A 95 -21.81 0.60 -6.39
N ALA A 96 -23.08 0.80 -6.07
CA ALA A 96 -24.07 1.29 -7.03
C ALA A 96 -23.78 2.75 -7.40
N ARG A 97 -23.94 3.06 -8.69
CA ARG A 97 -23.81 4.41 -9.25
C ARG A 97 -25.14 4.96 -9.79
N THR A 98 -26.17 4.14 -9.74
CA THR A 98 -27.55 4.51 -10.10
C THR A 98 -28.53 3.97 -9.07
N ASN A 99 -29.68 4.64 -8.94
CA ASN A 99 -30.82 4.17 -8.13
C ASN A 99 -31.64 3.18 -8.94
N GLY A 100 -32.24 2.20 -8.26
CA GLY A 100 -33.13 1.25 -8.92
C GLY A 100 -33.28 -0.04 -8.15
N TYR A 101 -33.83 -1.06 -8.80
CA TYR A 101 -34.01 -2.39 -8.23
C TYR A 101 -33.08 -3.40 -8.90
N VAL A 102 -32.53 -4.33 -8.13
CA VAL A 102 -31.74 -5.44 -8.68
C VAL A 102 -32.66 -6.34 -9.50
N GLN A 103 -32.57 -6.23 -10.82
CA GLN A 103 -33.36 -7.04 -11.76
C GLN A 103 -32.79 -8.45 -11.86
N GLN A 104 -31.48 -8.56 -12.02
CA GLN A 104 -30.78 -9.85 -12.19
C GLN A 104 -29.47 -9.83 -11.41
N ARG A 105 -29.13 -10.98 -10.81
CA ARG A 105 -27.85 -11.25 -10.19
C ARG A 105 -27.22 -12.44 -10.95
N LEU A 106 -26.05 -12.22 -11.49
CA LEU A 106 -25.35 -13.17 -12.38
C LEU A 106 -24.10 -13.78 -11.74
N ALA A 107 -23.61 -13.18 -10.64
CA ALA A 107 -22.44 -13.66 -9.89
C ALA A 107 -22.82 -13.93 -8.44
N ASP A 108 -22.14 -14.90 -7.83
CA ASP A 108 -22.27 -15.25 -6.42
C ASP A 108 -20.91 -15.34 -5.75
N ILE A 109 -20.88 -15.46 -4.41
CA ILE A 109 -19.66 -15.65 -3.63
C ILE A 109 -18.90 -16.88 -4.18
N GLY A 110 -17.58 -16.74 -4.36
CA GLY A 110 -16.73 -17.79 -4.92
C GLY A 110 -16.73 -17.88 -6.44
N THR A 111 -17.56 -17.11 -7.15
CA THR A 111 -17.59 -17.11 -8.63
C THR A 111 -16.33 -16.42 -9.18
N PRO A 112 -15.55 -17.11 -10.05
CA PRO A 112 -14.47 -16.48 -10.79
C PRO A 112 -15.06 -15.53 -11.85
N VAL A 113 -14.52 -14.33 -11.96
CA VAL A 113 -14.99 -13.29 -12.87
C VAL A 113 -13.83 -12.68 -13.64
N LYS A 114 -14.14 -12.25 -14.89
CA LYS A 114 -13.20 -11.52 -15.75
C LYS A 114 -13.48 -10.04 -15.76
N SER A 115 -12.48 -9.24 -16.06
CA SER A 115 -12.64 -7.80 -16.26
C SER A 115 -13.76 -7.49 -17.25
N GLY A 116 -14.68 -6.58 -16.90
CA GLY A 116 -15.86 -6.25 -17.70
C GLY A 116 -17.01 -7.26 -17.62
N GLN A 117 -16.85 -8.39 -16.94
CA GLN A 117 -17.92 -9.38 -16.79
C GLN A 117 -19.08 -8.80 -15.96
N LEU A 118 -20.31 -9.02 -16.45
CA LEU A 118 -21.53 -8.56 -15.80
C LEU A 118 -21.81 -9.38 -14.54
N LEU A 119 -21.94 -8.67 -13.40
CA LEU A 119 -22.20 -9.25 -12.08
C LEU A 119 -23.69 -9.15 -11.70
N ALA A 120 -24.29 -8.01 -11.99
CA ALA A 120 -25.70 -7.74 -11.73
C ALA A 120 -26.23 -6.68 -12.70
N VAL A 121 -27.56 -6.64 -12.85
CA VAL A 121 -28.30 -5.62 -13.58
C VAL A 121 -29.23 -4.92 -12.61
N ILE A 122 -29.14 -3.61 -12.56
CA ILE A 122 -30.03 -2.72 -11.82
C ILE A 122 -31.02 -2.15 -12.84
N ALA A 123 -32.32 -2.30 -12.62
CA ALA A 123 -33.32 -1.65 -13.40
C ALA A 123 -33.59 -0.25 -12.83
N SER A 124 -33.41 0.78 -13.64
CA SER A 124 -33.65 2.17 -13.29
C SER A 124 -34.66 2.81 -14.28
N PRO A 125 -35.96 2.57 -14.13
CA PRO A 125 -36.96 3.07 -15.06
C PRO A 125 -36.93 4.59 -15.24
N GLU A 126 -36.48 5.32 -14.22
CA GLU A 126 -36.33 6.79 -14.28
C GLU A 126 -35.29 7.20 -15.31
N VAL A 127 -34.10 6.56 -15.27
CA VAL A 127 -33.02 6.84 -16.23
C VAL A 127 -33.40 6.44 -17.64
N ASP A 128 -34.13 5.31 -17.81
CA ASP A 128 -34.61 4.86 -19.10
C ASP A 128 -35.62 5.86 -19.71
N GLN A 129 -36.54 6.40 -18.90
CA GLN A 129 -37.51 7.41 -19.33
C GLN A 129 -36.83 8.75 -19.66
N GLU A 130 -35.86 9.19 -18.83
CA GLU A 130 -35.10 10.40 -19.13
C GLU A 130 -34.31 10.27 -20.44
N LEU A 131 -33.71 9.11 -20.69
CA LEU A 131 -33.00 8.83 -21.94
C LEU A 131 -33.92 8.85 -23.15
N ALA A 132 -35.14 8.27 -23.02
CA ALA A 132 -36.16 8.30 -24.07
C ALA A 132 -36.57 9.74 -24.37
N GLN A 133 -36.80 10.58 -23.34
CA GLN A 133 -37.11 12.00 -23.50
C GLN A 133 -35.96 12.75 -24.16
N GLY A 134 -34.69 12.49 -23.73
CA GLY A 134 -33.51 13.11 -24.32
C GLY A 134 -33.40 12.80 -25.82
N ARG A 135 -33.64 11.55 -26.21
CA ARG A 135 -33.64 11.14 -27.63
C ARG A 135 -34.74 11.83 -28.43
N ALA A 136 -35.95 11.95 -27.89
CA ALA A 136 -37.04 12.69 -28.52
C ALA A 136 -36.67 14.17 -28.70
N ALA A 137 -36.01 14.80 -27.73
CA ALA A 137 -35.54 16.19 -27.83
C ALA A 137 -34.47 16.36 -28.93
N VAL A 138 -33.63 15.39 -29.19
CA VAL A 138 -32.67 15.38 -30.32
C VAL A 138 -33.44 15.37 -31.64
N GLU A 139 -34.45 14.53 -31.80
CA GLU A 139 -35.26 14.47 -33.03
C GLU A 139 -36.03 15.78 -33.27
N GLN A 140 -36.58 16.40 -32.22
CA GLN A 140 -37.18 17.73 -32.32
C GLN A 140 -36.19 18.81 -32.78
N ALA A 141 -34.98 18.79 -32.21
CA ALA A 141 -33.91 19.73 -32.62
C ALA A 141 -33.44 19.50 -34.06
N ARG A 142 -33.38 18.23 -34.53
CA ARG A 142 -33.10 17.89 -35.93
C ARG A 142 -34.18 18.43 -36.90
N ALA A 143 -35.45 18.23 -36.56
CA ALA A 143 -36.53 18.76 -37.36
C ALA A 143 -36.47 20.31 -37.46
N ALA A 144 -36.09 21.00 -36.37
CA ALA A 144 -35.89 22.46 -36.39
C ALA A 144 -34.69 22.85 -37.28
N LEU A 145 -33.63 22.06 -37.32
CA LEU A 145 -32.50 22.26 -38.23
C LEU A 145 -32.91 22.08 -39.70
N GLU A 146 -33.67 21.04 -40.03
CA GLU A 146 -34.23 20.83 -41.38
C GLU A 146 -35.11 21.99 -41.83
N GLN A 147 -35.92 22.53 -40.93
CA GLN A 147 -36.74 23.71 -41.19
C GLN A 147 -35.86 24.96 -41.48
N ALA A 148 -34.77 25.13 -40.73
CA ALA A 148 -33.85 26.23 -40.98
C ALA A 148 -33.10 26.08 -42.31
N ASP A 149 -32.70 24.85 -42.69
CA ASP A 149 -32.10 24.55 -44.00
C ASP A 149 -33.09 24.82 -45.15
N ALA A 150 -34.40 24.48 -45.02
CA ALA A 150 -35.42 24.77 -45.96
C ALA A 150 -35.64 26.30 -46.11
N ASN A 151 -35.60 27.06 -45.01
CA ASN A 151 -35.71 28.51 -45.03
C ASN A 151 -34.49 29.16 -45.75
N LEU A 152 -33.29 28.62 -45.60
CA LEU A 152 -32.11 29.07 -46.36
C LEU A 152 -32.26 28.79 -47.85
N ALA A 153 -32.77 27.62 -48.23
CA ALA A 153 -33.03 27.28 -49.63
C ALA A 153 -34.06 28.29 -50.26
N GLN A 154 -35.13 28.64 -49.53
CA GLN A 154 -36.06 29.67 -49.94
C GLN A 154 -35.38 31.04 -50.09
N ALA A 155 -34.55 31.47 -49.15
CA ALA A 155 -33.83 32.75 -49.26
C ALA A 155 -32.88 32.78 -50.47
N ARG A 156 -32.21 31.68 -50.80
CA ARG A 156 -31.36 31.54 -52.01
C ARG A 156 -32.19 31.68 -53.28
N ALA A 157 -33.39 31.11 -53.35
CA ALA A 157 -34.28 31.27 -54.46
C ALA A 157 -34.72 32.75 -54.63
N GLN A 158 -34.98 33.45 -53.51
CA GLN A 158 -35.28 34.91 -53.55
C GLN A 158 -34.14 35.76 -54.10
N VAL A 159 -32.85 35.43 -53.74
CA VAL A 159 -31.69 36.11 -54.32
C VAL A 159 -31.62 35.85 -55.82
N ASN A 160 -31.85 34.65 -56.30
CA ASN A 160 -31.82 34.34 -57.72
C ASN A 160 -32.92 35.15 -58.47
N GLN A 161 -34.13 35.30 -57.90
CA GLN A 161 -35.20 36.14 -58.44
C GLN A 161 -34.79 37.60 -58.48
N ALA A 162 -34.19 38.11 -57.37
CA ALA A 162 -33.69 39.51 -57.33
C ALA A 162 -32.59 39.78 -58.37
N ARG A 163 -31.68 38.85 -58.60
CA ARG A 163 -30.65 38.91 -59.65
C ARG A 163 -31.24 38.98 -61.06
N ALA A 164 -32.27 38.18 -61.32
CA ALA A 164 -32.96 38.21 -62.60
C ALA A 164 -33.66 39.58 -62.81
N ASN A 165 -34.24 40.14 -61.73
CA ASN A 165 -34.88 41.48 -61.81
C ASN A 165 -33.82 42.59 -62.06
N VAL A 166 -32.64 42.51 -61.44
CA VAL A 166 -31.51 43.42 -61.71
C VAL A 166 -31.13 43.33 -63.18
N SER A 167 -30.90 42.13 -63.71
CA SER A 167 -30.52 41.94 -65.13
C SER A 167 -31.56 42.50 -66.09
N GLN A 168 -32.86 42.38 -65.79
CA GLN A 168 -33.91 42.99 -66.57
C GLN A 168 -33.91 44.53 -66.50
N ALA A 169 -33.67 45.09 -65.29
CA ALA A 169 -33.62 46.54 -65.10
C ALA A 169 -32.39 47.14 -65.85
N GLU A 170 -31.23 46.49 -65.76
CA GLU A 170 -30.02 46.87 -66.47
C GLU A 170 -30.22 46.89 -67.98
N ALA A 171 -30.86 45.84 -68.55
CA ALA A 171 -31.16 45.81 -70.01
C ALA A 171 -32.08 46.96 -70.44
N ASN A 172 -33.13 47.27 -69.61
CA ASN A 172 -34.01 48.38 -69.88
C ASN A 172 -33.31 49.76 -69.80
N GLU A 173 -32.39 49.93 -68.84
CA GLU A 173 -31.60 51.14 -68.67
C GLU A 173 -30.65 51.31 -69.85
N GLU A 174 -29.98 50.27 -70.33
CA GLU A 174 -29.08 50.30 -71.48
C GLU A 174 -29.82 50.73 -72.73
N ILE A 175 -31.05 50.23 -72.98
CA ILE A 175 -31.89 50.68 -74.10
C ILE A 175 -32.25 52.16 -73.96
N ALA A 176 -32.62 52.61 -72.76
CA ALA A 176 -32.96 53.98 -72.46
C ALA A 176 -31.77 54.94 -72.63
N ALA A 177 -30.57 54.54 -72.16
CA ALA A 177 -29.32 55.23 -72.25
C ALA A 177 -28.94 55.47 -73.76
N THR A 178 -28.96 54.34 -74.50
CA THR A 178 -28.64 54.42 -75.98
C THR A 178 -29.60 55.32 -76.71
N THR A 179 -30.88 55.27 -76.30
CA THR A 179 -31.90 56.11 -76.92
C THR A 179 -31.69 57.58 -76.52
N ASN A 180 -31.46 57.90 -75.28
CA ASN A 180 -31.19 59.24 -74.76
C ASN A 180 -29.93 59.85 -75.45
N ASP A 181 -28.87 59.11 -75.57
CA ASP A 181 -27.65 59.53 -76.23
C ASP A 181 -27.86 59.86 -77.72
N ARG A 182 -28.67 59.08 -78.42
CA ARG A 182 -29.07 59.31 -79.81
C ARG A 182 -29.90 60.58 -79.92
N TRP A 183 -30.88 60.82 -79.12
CA TRP A 183 -31.71 61.97 -79.14
C TRP A 183 -30.96 63.24 -78.70
N THR A 184 -30.13 63.21 -77.70
CA THR A 184 -29.28 64.35 -77.30
C THR A 184 -28.44 64.83 -78.46
N ARG A 185 -27.82 63.93 -79.21
CA ARG A 185 -27.00 64.26 -80.41
C ARG A 185 -27.87 64.90 -81.56
N LEU A 186 -29.19 64.51 -81.70
CA LEU A 186 -30.10 65.09 -82.72
C LEU A 186 -30.62 66.45 -82.27
N VAL A 187 -30.84 66.68 -80.99
CA VAL A 187 -31.19 68.01 -80.46
C VAL A 187 -30.03 68.96 -80.57
N ASP A 188 -28.81 68.56 -80.25
CA ASP A 188 -27.62 69.36 -80.38
C ASP A 188 -27.32 69.81 -81.85
N LYS A 189 -27.78 68.99 -82.82
CA LYS A 189 -27.67 69.29 -84.25
C LYS A 189 -28.89 70.12 -84.75
N GLY A 190 -29.86 70.48 -83.83
CA GLY A 190 -30.99 71.30 -84.20
C GLY A 190 -32.06 70.56 -85.00
N VAL A 191 -32.04 69.23 -85.09
CA VAL A 191 -32.94 68.40 -85.87
C VAL A 191 -34.26 68.10 -85.06
N LEU A 192 -34.17 68.11 -83.72
CA LEU A 192 -35.37 67.81 -82.86
C LEU A 192 -35.54 68.97 -81.85
N PRO A 193 -36.83 69.15 -81.35
CA PRO A 193 -37.15 70.11 -80.31
C PRO A 193 -36.48 69.66 -78.95
N LYS A 194 -36.06 70.64 -78.13
CA LYS A 194 -35.45 70.40 -76.80
C LYS A 194 -36.37 69.57 -75.87
N GLN A 195 -37.67 69.87 -75.95
CA GLN A 195 -38.68 69.12 -75.10
C GLN A 195 -38.61 67.63 -75.29
N GLN A 196 -38.44 67.10 -76.48
CA GLN A 196 -38.32 65.69 -76.77
C GLN A 196 -37.02 65.11 -76.21
N GLY A 197 -35.90 65.84 -76.17
CA GLY A 197 -34.67 65.51 -75.55
C GLY A 197 -34.81 65.37 -74.01
N ASP A 198 -35.50 66.34 -73.41
CA ASP A 198 -35.79 66.33 -71.95
C ASP A 198 -36.71 65.17 -71.53
N GLU A 199 -37.72 64.80 -72.35
CA GLU A 199 -38.57 63.64 -72.16
C GLU A 199 -37.73 62.35 -72.15
N ARG A 200 -36.75 62.17 -73.08
CA ARG A 200 -35.93 61.00 -73.15
C ARG A 200 -34.88 60.93 -71.97
N ARG A 201 -34.37 62.10 -71.56
CA ARG A 201 -33.54 62.19 -70.37
C ARG A 201 -34.31 61.81 -69.09
N SER A 202 -35.55 62.27 -68.93
CA SER A 202 -36.41 61.93 -67.83
C SER A 202 -36.73 60.43 -67.81
N ALA A 203 -36.99 59.84 -69.02
CA ALA A 203 -37.20 58.36 -69.10
C ALA A 203 -35.93 57.57 -68.74
N PHE A 204 -34.72 58.04 -69.19
CA PHE A 204 -33.47 57.41 -68.78
C PHE A 204 -33.21 57.47 -67.23
N ASN A 205 -33.47 58.69 -66.65
CA ASN A 205 -33.28 58.87 -65.20
C ASN A 205 -34.25 57.99 -64.43
N ALA A 206 -35.50 57.77 -64.91
CA ALA A 206 -36.44 56.86 -64.30
C ALA A 206 -35.92 55.39 -64.34
N ARG A 207 -35.40 54.94 -65.46
CA ARG A 207 -34.83 53.56 -65.58
C ARG A 207 -33.60 53.38 -64.74
N HIS A 208 -32.72 54.40 -64.69
CA HIS A 208 -31.54 54.40 -63.82
C HIS A 208 -31.95 54.25 -62.34
N ALA A 209 -33.02 54.97 -61.89
CA ALA A 209 -33.56 54.84 -60.55
C ALA A 209 -34.18 53.44 -60.29
N GLU A 210 -34.86 52.83 -61.31
CA GLU A 210 -35.35 51.46 -61.24
C GLU A 210 -34.21 50.45 -61.07
N THR A 211 -33.11 50.59 -61.80
CA THR A 211 -31.91 49.73 -61.65
C THR A 211 -31.33 49.86 -60.25
N ALA A 212 -31.17 51.07 -59.73
CA ALA A 212 -30.69 51.32 -58.38
C ALA A 212 -31.60 50.65 -57.31
N ALA A 213 -32.94 50.73 -57.51
CA ALA A 213 -33.89 50.07 -56.63
C ALA A 213 -33.77 48.52 -56.67
N ALA A 214 -33.53 47.98 -57.89
CA ALA A 214 -33.35 46.52 -58.05
C ALA A 214 -32.05 46.04 -57.37
N PHE A 215 -30.96 46.78 -57.44
CA PHE A 215 -29.73 46.47 -56.69
C PHE A 215 -29.94 46.51 -55.18
N ALA A 216 -30.67 47.52 -54.67
CA ALA A 216 -30.98 47.60 -53.26
C ALA A 216 -31.84 46.41 -52.80
N ALA A 217 -32.79 45.95 -53.61
CA ALA A 217 -33.61 44.76 -53.34
C ALA A 217 -32.73 43.48 -53.34
N GLN A 218 -31.79 43.36 -54.28
CA GLN A 218 -30.82 42.24 -54.29
C GLN A 218 -29.97 42.24 -53.04
N ALA A 219 -29.40 43.37 -52.66
CA ALA A 219 -28.57 43.48 -51.45
C ALA A 219 -29.35 43.08 -50.19
N THR A 220 -30.63 43.45 -50.10
CA THR A 220 -31.53 43.06 -49.02
C THR A 220 -31.76 41.54 -49.01
N ALA A 221 -31.97 40.93 -50.15
CA ALA A 221 -32.14 39.48 -50.27
C ALA A 221 -30.86 38.72 -49.92
N GLU A 222 -29.67 39.24 -50.31
CA GLU A 222 -28.37 38.66 -49.93
C GLU A 222 -28.08 38.78 -48.43
N ALA A 223 -28.41 39.91 -47.80
CA ALA A 223 -28.33 40.07 -46.34
C ALA A 223 -29.21 39.05 -45.58
N ASN A 224 -30.38 38.71 -46.15
CA ASN A 224 -31.27 37.70 -45.57
C ASN A 224 -30.61 36.30 -45.55
N ILE A 225 -29.78 35.93 -46.55
CA ILE A 225 -29.00 34.68 -46.53
C ILE A 225 -28.11 34.63 -45.28
N GLY A 226 -27.43 35.73 -44.93
CA GLY A 226 -26.60 35.83 -43.73
C GLY A 226 -27.36 35.49 -42.45
N SER A 227 -28.58 36.08 -42.31
CA SER A 227 -29.50 35.77 -41.18
C SER A 227 -29.86 34.29 -41.13
N ARG A 228 -30.33 33.71 -42.30
CA ARG A 228 -30.71 32.28 -42.35
C ARG A 228 -29.53 31.35 -42.09
N THR A 229 -28.33 31.73 -42.45
CA THR A 229 -27.11 30.97 -42.13
C THR A 229 -26.82 30.98 -40.63
N ALA A 230 -27.03 32.12 -39.97
CA ALA A 230 -26.94 32.21 -38.51
C ALA A 230 -28.01 31.36 -37.80
N ASP A 231 -29.25 31.33 -38.34
CA ASP A 231 -30.32 30.47 -37.82
C ASP A 231 -29.90 28.98 -37.87
N ILE A 232 -29.29 28.53 -38.95
CA ILE A 232 -28.79 27.16 -39.09
C ILE A 232 -27.67 26.90 -38.07
N ALA A 233 -26.74 27.84 -37.87
CA ALA A 233 -25.70 27.70 -36.90
C ALA A 233 -26.27 27.55 -35.48
N ALA A 234 -27.27 28.32 -35.13
CA ALA A 234 -27.99 28.23 -33.85
C ALA A 234 -28.73 26.88 -33.69
N ALA A 235 -29.41 26.41 -34.73
CA ALA A 235 -30.10 25.12 -34.73
C ALA A 235 -29.11 23.97 -34.59
N ARG A 236 -27.95 24.00 -35.27
CA ARG A 236 -26.88 23.00 -35.10
C ARG A 236 -26.31 22.99 -33.70
N ALA A 237 -26.09 24.14 -33.09
CA ALA A 237 -25.68 24.24 -31.69
C ALA A 237 -26.68 23.59 -30.74
N THR A 238 -28.00 23.80 -31.01
CA THR A 238 -29.06 23.14 -30.22
C THR A 238 -29.01 21.61 -30.37
N VAL A 239 -28.87 21.08 -31.59
CA VAL A 239 -28.71 19.64 -31.83
C VAL A 239 -27.51 19.10 -31.08
N ALA A 240 -26.38 19.79 -31.14
CA ALA A 240 -25.15 19.40 -30.43
C ALA A 240 -25.35 19.38 -28.91
N ALA A 241 -26.08 20.35 -28.34
CA ALA A 241 -26.37 20.38 -26.92
C ALA A 241 -27.29 19.20 -26.50
N GLN A 242 -28.32 18.89 -27.28
CA GLN A 242 -29.20 17.75 -26.99
C GLN A 242 -28.49 16.41 -27.12
N LEU A 243 -27.58 16.26 -28.11
CA LEU A 243 -26.74 15.07 -28.23
C LEU A 243 -25.77 14.90 -27.05
N ALA A 244 -25.23 16.00 -26.51
CA ALA A 244 -24.39 15.94 -25.30
C ALA A 244 -25.22 15.50 -24.09
N ASN A 245 -26.47 15.97 -23.97
CA ASN A 245 -27.36 15.50 -22.90
C ASN A 245 -27.69 14.00 -23.04
N VAL A 246 -28.01 13.51 -24.24
CA VAL A 246 -28.24 12.07 -24.49
C VAL A 246 -27.00 11.25 -24.08
N ARG A 247 -25.78 11.66 -24.46
CA ARG A 247 -24.55 10.97 -24.05
C ARG A 247 -24.40 10.91 -22.53
N ARG A 248 -24.75 11.97 -21.81
CA ARG A 248 -24.73 11.97 -20.33
C ARG A 248 -25.73 10.94 -19.79
N LEU A 249 -26.92 10.86 -20.33
CA LEU A 249 -27.96 9.91 -19.91
C LEU A 249 -27.59 8.46 -20.25
N GLU A 250 -26.96 8.21 -21.41
CA GLU A 250 -26.44 6.90 -21.80
C GLU A 250 -25.31 6.46 -20.85
N GLN A 251 -24.47 7.39 -20.39
CA GLN A 251 -23.46 7.10 -19.37
C GLN A 251 -24.12 6.73 -18.03
N LEU A 252 -25.21 7.41 -17.62
CA LEU A 252 -25.95 7.03 -16.41
C LEU A 252 -26.59 5.65 -16.57
N GLN A 253 -27.21 5.37 -17.72
CA GLN A 253 -27.78 4.06 -18.02
C GLN A 253 -26.72 2.96 -18.01
N SER A 254 -25.50 3.24 -18.46
CA SER A 254 -24.41 2.24 -18.41
C SER A 254 -24.10 1.74 -17.00
N PHE A 255 -24.39 2.53 -15.96
CA PHE A 255 -24.22 2.16 -14.57
C PHE A 255 -25.26 1.17 -14.03
N GLU A 256 -26.32 0.91 -14.77
CA GLU A 256 -27.25 -0.19 -14.48
C GLU A 256 -26.58 -1.55 -14.60
N ARG A 257 -25.54 -1.62 -15.38
CA ARG A 257 -24.72 -2.84 -15.58
C ARG A 257 -23.54 -2.83 -14.62
N VAL A 258 -23.67 -3.56 -13.53
CA VAL A 258 -22.61 -3.73 -12.54
C VAL A 258 -21.59 -4.74 -13.09
N VAL A 259 -20.36 -4.31 -13.33
CA VAL A 259 -19.30 -5.14 -13.94
C VAL A 259 -18.09 -5.27 -13.03
N ALA A 260 -17.32 -6.37 -13.19
CA ALA A 260 -16.07 -6.57 -12.51
C ALA A 260 -14.97 -5.64 -13.08
N PRO A 261 -14.19 -4.95 -12.24
CA PRO A 261 -13.15 -4.02 -12.69
C PRO A 261 -11.87 -4.73 -13.18
N PHE A 262 -11.62 -5.95 -12.73
CA PHE A 262 -10.47 -6.79 -13.08
C PHE A 262 -10.79 -8.28 -12.90
N ASP A 263 -9.90 -9.14 -13.37
CA ASP A 263 -9.99 -10.59 -13.21
C ASP A 263 -9.79 -11.00 -11.74
N GLY A 264 -10.72 -11.78 -11.19
CA GLY A 264 -10.66 -12.17 -9.79
C GLY A 264 -11.78 -13.10 -9.38
N VAL A 265 -12.05 -13.15 -8.08
CA VAL A 265 -13.12 -13.95 -7.47
C VAL A 265 -13.99 -13.03 -6.62
N VAL A 266 -15.30 -13.24 -6.65
CA VAL A 266 -16.24 -12.54 -5.77
C VAL A 266 -16.07 -13.05 -4.34
N THR A 267 -15.60 -12.21 -3.44
CA THR A 267 -15.37 -12.57 -2.03
C THR A 267 -16.55 -12.21 -1.12
N GLU A 268 -17.28 -11.15 -1.49
CA GLU A 268 -18.49 -10.74 -0.78
C GLU A 268 -19.60 -10.36 -1.75
N ARG A 269 -20.83 -10.61 -1.35
CA ARG A 269 -22.05 -10.21 -2.01
C ARG A 269 -23.04 -9.70 -0.97
N ARG A 270 -23.57 -8.51 -1.18
CA ARG A 270 -24.51 -7.87 -0.25
C ARG A 270 -25.81 -7.46 -0.90
N ILE A 271 -26.12 -8.03 -2.06
CA ILE A 271 -27.37 -7.77 -2.78
C ILE A 271 -28.10 -9.04 -3.16
N GLU A 272 -29.42 -8.95 -3.20
CA GLU A 272 -30.32 -9.98 -3.69
C GLU A 272 -31.22 -9.43 -4.82
N LYS A 273 -31.77 -10.34 -5.62
CA LYS A 273 -32.74 -9.97 -6.65
C LYS A 273 -33.96 -9.30 -6.00
N GLY A 274 -34.36 -8.12 -6.48
CA GLY A 274 -35.47 -7.34 -5.95
C GLY A 274 -35.08 -6.30 -4.91
N ASP A 275 -33.83 -6.28 -4.44
CA ASP A 275 -33.36 -5.25 -3.50
C ASP A 275 -33.43 -3.87 -4.13
N LEU A 276 -33.91 -2.89 -3.36
CA LEU A 276 -33.84 -1.48 -3.71
C LEU A 276 -32.42 -0.98 -3.44
N ILE A 277 -31.82 -0.40 -4.47
CA ILE A 277 -30.48 0.17 -4.44
C ILE A 277 -30.59 1.69 -4.52
N SER A 278 -29.91 2.38 -3.62
CA SER A 278 -29.76 3.83 -3.66
C SER A 278 -28.28 4.20 -3.87
N ALA A 279 -27.99 4.95 -4.92
CA ALA A 279 -26.67 5.51 -5.17
C ALA A 279 -26.51 6.79 -4.35
N GLY A 280 -25.37 6.94 -3.64
CA GLY A 280 -25.04 8.16 -2.89
C GLY A 280 -25.19 8.06 -1.38
N SER A 281 -25.20 9.18 -0.72
CA SER A 281 -25.03 9.38 0.72
C SER A 281 -25.88 8.47 1.59
N GLY A 282 -25.23 7.53 2.29
CA GLY A 282 -25.82 6.79 3.40
C GLY A 282 -25.86 5.27 3.25
N SER A 283 -25.62 4.70 2.07
CA SER A 283 -25.43 3.26 1.95
C SER A 283 -23.92 2.96 1.76
N ASP A 284 -23.20 2.84 2.84
CA ASP A 284 -21.84 2.23 2.86
C ASP A 284 -21.85 0.76 2.39
N ARG A 285 -22.93 0.37 1.69
CA ARG A 285 -23.16 -1.01 1.29
C ARG A 285 -22.63 -1.24 -0.10
N ASN A 286 -21.44 -1.83 -0.17
CA ASN A 286 -20.94 -2.36 -1.42
C ASN A 286 -21.86 -3.48 -1.94
N LEU A 287 -22.05 -3.56 -3.24
CA LEU A 287 -22.83 -4.61 -3.90
C LEU A 287 -22.07 -5.93 -3.91
N PHE A 288 -20.82 -5.84 -4.33
CA PHE A 288 -19.87 -6.94 -4.38
C PHE A 288 -18.48 -6.50 -3.92
N THR A 289 -17.70 -7.45 -3.42
CA THR A 289 -16.25 -7.31 -3.30
C THR A 289 -15.60 -8.32 -4.23
N VAL A 290 -14.72 -7.85 -5.11
CA VAL A 290 -13.93 -8.71 -6.01
C VAL A 290 -12.48 -8.62 -5.60
N ALA A 291 -11.83 -9.78 -5.41
CA ALA A 291 -10.43 -9.89 -5.06
C ALA A 291 -9.65 -10.61 -6.16
N GLN A 292 -8.52 -10.06 -6.53
CA GLN A 292 -7.60 -10.73 -7.45
C GLN A 292 -6.85 -11.83 -6.69
N SER A 293 -7.08 -13.10 -7.07
CA SER A 293 -6.55 -14.27 -6.38
C SER A 293 -5.43 -15.00 -7.12
N THR A 294 -5.19 -14.66 -8.39
CA THR A 294 -4.15 -15.31 -9.23
C THR A 294 -2.74 -14.93 -8.83
N THR A 295 -2.55 -13.72 -8.34
CA THR A 295 -1.30 -13.24 -7.73
C THR A 295 -1.65 -12.69 -6.36
N LEU A 296 -0.91 -13.10 -5.36
CA LEU A 296 -1.10 -12.65 -3.98
C LEU A 296 0.10 -11.83 -3.53
N ARG A 297 -0.13 -10.94 -2.58
CA ARG A 297 0.93 -10.22 -1.89
C ARG A 297 0.96 -10.64 -0.43
N ILE A 298 2.16 -10.81 0.09
CA ILE A 298 2.38 -11.13 1.49
C ILE A 298 3.10 -9.96 2.11
N GLN A 299 2.50 -9.37 3.12
CA GLN A 299 3.10 -8.29 3.88
C GLN A 299 3.86 -8.86 5.06
N VAL A 300 5.16 -8.56 5.10
CA VAL A 300 6.09 -9.02 6.12
C VAL A 300 6.72 -7.81 6.80
N SER A 301 6.67 -7.78 8.13
CA SER A 301 7.32 -6.75 8.94
C SER A 301 8.72 -7.21 9.31
N VAL A 302 9.72 -6.65 8.66
CA VAL A 302 11.15 -7.04 8.82
C VAL A 302 11.81 -6.15 9.85
N PRO A 303 12.42 -6.69 10.93
CA PRO A 303 13.14 -5.90 11.93
C PRO A 303 14.27 -5.07 11.32
N GLN A 304 14.53 -3.89 11.88
CA GLN A 304 15.49 -2.89 11.38
C GLN A 304 16.89 -3.46 11.12
N ASN A 305 17.35 -4.39 11.97
CA ASN A 305 18.68 -5.01 11.84
C ASN A 305 18.87 -5.86 10.57
N TYR A 306 17.77 -6.30 9.93
CA TYR A 306 17.78 -7.05 8.68
C TYR A 306 17.32 -6.22 7.47
N ALA A 307 16.77 -5.04 7.72
CA ALA A 307 16.14 -4.22 6.68
C ALA A 307 17.10 -3.76 5.58
N VAL A 308 18.38 -3.54 5.94
CA VAL A 308 19.42 -3.05 5.00
C VAL A 308 19.78 -4.09 3.94
N ASP A 309 19.62 -5.38 4.27
CA ASP A 309 20.02 -6.48 3.37
C ASP A 309 18.88 -6.94 2.46
N LEU A 310 17.65 -6.39 2.63
CA LEU A 310 16.52 -6.72 1.78
C LEU A 310 16.44 -5.76 0.58
N GLN A 311 16.36 -6.36 -0.61
CA GLN A 311 16.26 -5.62 -1.85
C GLN A 311 15.10 -6.16 -2.71
N PRO A 312 14.40 -5.30 -3.44
CA PRO A 312 13.45 -5.73 -4.45
C PRO A 312 14.08 -6.69 -5.45
N GLY A 313 13.35 -7.73 -5.83
CA GLY A 313 13.79 -8.78 -6.75
C GLY A 313 14.40 -10.01 -6.09
N GLN A 314 14.73 -9.97 -4.79
CA GLN A 314 15.19 -11.15 -4.05
C GLN A 314 14.10 -12.22 -3.97
N ASP A 315 14.53 -13.48 -4.04
CA ASP A 315 13.64 -14.63 -3.88
C ASP A 315 13.25 -14.80 -2.40
N ALA A 316 12.01 -15.24 -2.19
CA ALA A 316 11.47 -15.58 -0.90
C ALA A 316 10.74 -16.92 -0.99
N GLU A 317 10.94 -17.78 0.01
CA GLU A 317 10.20 -19.02 0.15
C GLU A 317 9.06 -18.80 1.14
N VAL A 318 7.87 -19.25 0.77
CA VAL A 318 6.66 -19.07 1.56
C VAL A 318 6.12 -20.45 1.91
N THR A 319 5.91 -20.66 3.19
CA THR A 319 5.37 -21.90 3.74
C THR A 319 4.13 -21.62 4.58
N LEU A 320 3.22 -22.58 4.65
CA LEU A 320 2.02 -22.51 5.47
C LEU A 320 2.03 -23.66 6.48
N ARG A 321 1.60 -23.38 7.69
CA ARG A 321 1.46 -24.42 8.74
C ARG A 321 0.40 -25.45 8.39
N GLU A 322 -0.65 -25.03 7.67
CA GLU A 322 -1.75 -25.88 7.23
C GLU A 322 -1.35 -26.81 6.06
N ARG A 323 -0.19 -26.56 5.44
CA ARG A 323 0.32 -27.34 4.29
C ARG A 323 1.80 -27.67 4.47
N PRO A 324 2.15 -28.51 5.44
CA PRO A 324 3.54 -28.84 5.73
C PRO A 324 4.19 -29.52 4.51
N GLY A 325 5.39 -29.04 4.16
CA GLY A 325 6.17 -29.56 3.01
C GLY A 325 5.86 -28.92 1.65
N GLU A 326 4.83 -28.04 1.55
CA GLU A 326 4.62 -27.25 0.33
C GLU A 326 5.37 -25.91 0.45
N ILE A 327 6.20 -25.63 -0.55
CA ILE A 327 6.94 -24.36 -0.65
C ILE A 327 6.40 -23.58 -1.85
N PHE A 328 5.92 -22.37 -1.58
CA PHE A 328 5.52 -21.43 -2.61
C PHE A 328 6.66 -20.43 -2.81
N ARG A 329 7.07 -20.22 -4.04
CA ARG A 329 8.14 -19.28 -4.37
C ARG A 329 7.56 -17.92 -4.68
N GLY A 330 8.12 -16.91 -4.03
CA GLY A 330 7.78 -15.52 -4.25
C GLY A 330 9.02 -14.67 -4.46
N LYS A 331 8.80 -13.40 -4.74
CA LYS A 331 9.87 -12.38 -4.84
C LYS A 331 9.46 -11.14 -4.07
N ILE A 332 10.44 -10.48 -3.47
CA ILE A 332 10.24 -9.16 -2.89
C ILE A 332 9.93 -8.21 -4.03
N ALA A 333 8.69 -7.76 -4.11
CA ALA A 333 8.25 -6.82 -5.13
C ALA A 333 8.66 -5.38 -4.79
N ARG A 334 8.53 -5.03 -3.51
CA ARG A 334 8.86 -3.69 -2.99
C ARG A 334 9.08 -3.72 -1.48
N THR A 335 9.73 -2.68 -0.99
CA THR A 335 9.83 -2.35 0.43
C THR A 335 9.29 -0.93 0.66
N ALA A 336 8.89 -0.62 1.90
CA ALA A 336 8.37 0.71 2.23
C ALA A 336 9.44 1.82 2.24
N GLU A 337 10.73 1.48 2.12
CA GLU A 337 11.89 2.41 2.18
C GLU A 337 11.90 3.31 3.43
N SER A 338 11.12 2.94 4.43
CA SER A 338 11.01 3.63 5.71
C SER A 338 10.79 2.65 6.85
N ILE A 339 11.40 2.95 8.00
CA ILE A 339 11.22 2.16 9.22
C ILE A 339 10.04 2.74 10.01
N ALA A 340 9.06 1.90 10.31
CA ALA A 340 7.95 2.25 11.18
C ALA A 340 8.46 2.52 12.59
N ALA A 341 8.32 3.76 13.10
CA ALA A 341 8.90 4.19 14.37
C ALA A 341 8.36 3.41 15.58
N ALA A 342 7.08 3.01 15.54
CA ALA A 342 6.42 2.28 16.64
C ALA A 342 6.93 0.85 16.79
N THR A 343 7.18 0.14 15.69
CA THR A 343 7.54 -1.28 15.68
C THR A 343 9.01 -1.54 15.35
N ARG A 344 9.74 -0.52 14.90
CA ARG A 344 11.12 -0.63 14.41
C ARG A 344 11.27 -1.68 13.29
N THR A 345 10.27 -1.74 12.39
CA THR A 345 10.25 -2.68 11.27
C THR A 345 10.15 -1.96 9.93
N LEU A 346 10.72 -2.57 8.90
CA LEU A 346 10.53 -2.26 7.49
C LEU A 346 9.41 -3.16 6.94
N LEU A 347 8.41 -2.58 6.28
CA LEU A 347 7.39 -3.37 5.57
C LEU A 347 7.97 -3.84 4.23
N ALA A 348 8.02 -5.15 4.04
CA ALA A 348 8.35 -5.80 2.77
C ALA A 348 7.11 -6.46 2.18
N GLU A 349 6.92 -6.31 0.88
CA GLU A 349 5.84 -6.95 0.13
C GLU A 349 6.44 -8.02 -0.78
N VAL A 350 6.06 -9.27 -0.53
CA VAL A 350 6.44 -10.43 -1.34
C VAL A 350 5.27 -10.79 -2.24
N GLN A 351 5.49 -10.90 -3.55
CA GLN A 351 4.49 -11.38 -4.51
C GLN A 351 4.71 -12.86 -4.80
N VAL A 352 3.59 -13.58 -4.78
CA VAL A 352 3.56 -15.03 -5.02
C VAL A 352 2.52 -15.34 -6.10
N ASP A 353 2.88 -16.18 -7.06
CA ASP A 353 1.94 -16.74 -8.02
C ASP A 353 1.01 -17.75 -7.33
N ASN A 354 -0.28 -17.59 -7.55
CA ASN A 354 -1.32 -18.45 -7.01
C ASN A 354 -2.27 -18.95 -8.13
N SER A 355 -1.73 -19.20 -9.30
CA SER A 355 -2.50 -19.75 -10.44
C SER A 355 -3.19 -21.08 -10.08
N SER A 356 -2.64 -21.82 -9.13
CA SER A 356 -3.22 -23.05 -8.60
C SER A 356 -4.39 -22.84 -7.62
N GLY A 357 -4.65 -21.62 -7.14
CA GLY A 357 -5.72 -21.29 -6.19
C GLY A 357 -5.54 -21.87 -4.78
N ARG A 358 -4.34 -22.36 -4.44
CA ARG A 358 -4.07 -23.04 -3.15
C ARG A 358 -3.86 -22.09 -1.97
N LEU A 359 -3.51 -20.85 -2.23
CA LEU A 359 -3.38 -19.80 -1.24
C LEU A 359 -4.65 -18.95 -1.21
N LEU A 360 -5.16 -18.67 -0.02
CA LEU A 360 -6.32 -17.80 0.14
C LEU A 360 -5.91 -16.49 0.82
N PRO A 361 -6.41 -15.34 0.35
CA PRO A 361 -6.25 -14.07 1.07
C PRO A 361 -6.78 -14.19 2.50
N GLY A 362 -6.04 -13.64 3.46
CA GLY A 362 -6.35 -13.74 4.89
C GLY A 362 -5.60 -14.85 5.63
N MET A 363 -4.92 -15.76 4.93
CA MET A 363 -4.05 -16.75 5.57
C MET A 363 -2.78 -16.13 6.12
N TYR A 364 -2.21 -16.76 7.15
CA TYR A 364 -0.87 -16.50 7.65
C TYR A 364 0.14 -17.41 6.96
N ALA A 365 1.29 -16.84 6.62
CA ALA A 365 2.40 -17.58 6.06
C ALA A 365 3.68 -17.31 6.83
N GLU A 366 4.60 -18.26 6.82
CA GLU A 366 5.99 -18.06 7.20
C GLU A 366 6.80 -17.78 5.93
N VAL A 367 7.50 -16.65 5.93
CA VAL A 367 8.28 -16.19 4.78
C VAL A 367 9.75 -16.27 5.14
N LYS A 368 10.48 -17.07 4.39
CA LYS A 368 11.91 -17.25 4.53
C LYS A 368 12.64 -16.43 3.47
N PHE A 369 13.45 -15.49 3.94
CA PHE A 369 14.35 -14.69 3.11
C PHE A 369 15.76 -15.22 3.23
N THR A 370 16.44 -15.36 2.11
CA THR A 370 17.85 -15.69 2.05
C THR A 370 18.66 -14.39 1.91
N LEU A 371 19.26 -13.94 3.02
CA LEU A 371 19.98 -12.67 3.08
C LEU A 371 21.43 -12.88 2.59
N PRO A 372 21.87 -12.16 1.56
CA PRO A 372 23.26 -12.24 1.12
C PRO A 372 24.19 -11.68 2.20
N ARG A 373 25.32 -12.32 2.42
CA ARG A 373 26.40 -11.82 3.26
C ARG A 373 27.49 -11.21 2.37
N ASN A 374 27.74 -9.94 2.56
CA ASN A 374 28.75 -9.21 1.80
C ASN A 374 30.18 -9.52 2.28
N HIS A 375 30.32 -10.01 3.52
CA HIS A 375 31.61 -10.39 4.11
C HIS A 375 31.48 -11.70 4.87
N PRO A 376 32.55 -12.55 4.86
CA PRO A 376 32.61 -13.71 5.74
C PRO A 376 32.55 -13.26 7.20
N VAL A 377 31.72 -13.92 7.99
CA VAL A 377 31.60 -13.68 9.43
C VAL A 377 31.96 -14.91 10.21
N VAL A 378 32.42 -14.71 11.42
CA VAL A 378 32.74 -15.79 12.34
C VAL A 378 31.48 -16.14 13.14
N LEU A 379 31.08 -17.40 13.12
CA LEU A 379 29.99 -17.92 13.93
C LEU A 379 30.56 -18.68 15.13
N ILE A 380 29.97 -18.42 16.29
CA ILE A 380 30.22 -19.18 17.52
C ILE A 380 28.89 -19.51 18.19
N PRO A 381 28.80 -20.59 18.99
CA PRO A 381 27.60 -20.82 19.80
C PRO A 381 27.35 -19.65 20.74
N GLY A 382 26.07 -19.24 20.89
CA GLY A 382 25.68 -18.15 21.80
C GLY A 382 26.09 -18.40 23.25
N SER A 383 26.16 -19.68 23.66
CA SER A 383 26.63 -20.13 24.97
C SER A 383 28.16 -19.96 25.20
N ALA A 384 28.95 -19.61 24.16
CA ALA A 384 30.38 -19.31 24.30
C ALA A 384 30.63 -17.83 24.68
N LEU A 385 29.60 -16.97 24.67
CA LEU A 385 29.70 -15.57 25.04
C LEU A 385 29.72 -15.40 26.56
N VAL A 386 30.67 -14.59 27.04
CA VAL A 386 30.76 -14.15 28.43
C VAL A 386 30.48 -12.66 28.48
N ALA A 387 29.43 -12.27 29.20
CA ALA A 387 29.12 -10.86 29.44
C ALA A 387 29.55 -10.49 30.87
N ASP A 388 30.48 -9.56 30.98
CA ASP A 388 30.98 -9.08 32.30
C ASP A 388 31.10 -7.54 32.33
N ALA A 389 31.67 -7.01 33.40
CA ALA A 389 31.86 -5.57 33.58
C ALA A 389 32.76 -4.93 32.53
N GLN A 390 33.58 -5.74 31.82
CA GLN A 390 34.50 -5.29 30.77
C GLN A 390 33.91 -5.41 29.36
N GLY A 391 32.68 -5.92 29.22
CA GLY A 391 31.98 -6.06 27.97
C GLY A 391 31.71 -7.51 27.57
N THR A 392 31.40 -7.73 26.30
CA THR A 392 31.17 -9.07 25.75
C THR A 392 32.50 -9.66 25.31
N ARG A 393 32.83 -10.82 25.88
CA ARG A 393 34.12 -11.52 25.63
C ARG A 393 33.87 -12.97 25.26
N VAL A 394 34.88 -13.58 24.68
CA VAL A 394 34.93 -15.02 24.36
C VAL A 394 36.20 -15.63 24.97
N ALA A 395 36.03 -16.78 25.56
CA ALA A 395 37.17 -17.55 26.09
C ALA A 395 37.80 -18.36 24.94
N GLN A 396 38.89 -17.87 24.37
CA GLN A 396 39.67 -18.58 23.36
C GLN A 396 40.61 -19.59 24.05
N LEU A 397 40.74 -20.78 23.48
CA LEU A 397 41.68 -21.79 23.91
C LEU A 397 42.99 -21.68 23.13
N GLY A 398 44.09 -21.36 23.80
CA GLY A 398 45.43 -21.34 23.23
C GLY A 398 45.99 -22.74 22.96
N PRO A 399 47.03 -22.86 22.14
CA PRO A 399 47.70 -24.15 21.85
C PRO A 399 48.38 -24.77 23.10
N ASP A 400 48.68 -23.97 24.11
CA ASP A 400 49.23 -24.33 25.41
C ASP A 400 48.15 -24.76 26.43
N ARG A 401 46.89 -24.89 25.99
CA ARG A 401 45.69 -25.16 26.81
C ARG A 401 45.43 -24.08 27.85
N ARG A 402 45.83 -22.85 27.57
CA ARG A 402 45.50 -21.68 28.37
C ARG A 402 44.35 -20.90 27.75
N VAL A 403 43.55 -20.30 28.59
CA VAL A 403 42.40 -19.49 28.20
C VAL A 403 42.88 -18.07 27.95
N HIS A 404 42.43 -17.49 26.85
CA HIS A 404 42.59 -16.07 26.55
C HIS A 404 41.18 -15.44 26.40
N LEU A 405 40.86 -14.49 27.28
CA LEU A 405 39.60 -13.76 27.23
C LEU A 405 39.72 -12.62 26.23
N ILE A 406 39.10 -12.77 25.08
CA ILE A 406 39.13 -11.79 23.98
C ILE A 406 37.81 -11.00 23.95
N THR A 407 37.94 -9.68 23.95
CA THR A 407 36.76 -8.80 23.74
C THR A 407 36.34 -8.89 22.29
N VAL A 408 35.04 -9.15 22.08
CA VAL A 408 34.45 -9.33 20.75
C VAL A 408 33.32 -8.35 20.53
N GLN A 409 33.11 -7.96 19.27
CA GLN A 409 31.89 -7.28 18.85
C GLN A 409 30.96 -8.31 18.25
N THR A 410 29.77 -8.42 18.85
CA THR A 410 28.72 -9.31 18.35
C THR A 410 27.95 -8.63 17.22
N GLY A 411 27.56 -9.40 16.21
CA GLY A 411 26.66 -9.02 15.14
C GLY A 411 25.25 -9.52 15.39
N ARG A 412 24.72 -10.28 14.44
CA ARG A 412 23.38 -10.86 14.51
C ARG A 412 23.33 -12.04 15.46
N ASP A 413 22.25 -12.15 16.20
CA ASP A 413 21.92 -13.34 16.98
C ASP A 413 21.01 -14.22 16.12
N LEU A 414 21.46 -15.44 15.84
CA LEU A 414 20.74 -16.45 15.04
C LEU A 414 20.03 -17.50 15.92
N GLY A 415 19.96 -17.25 17.23
CA GLY A 415 19.35 -18.11 18.22
C GLY A 415 20.32 -19.13 18.81
N THR A 416 20.82 -20.08 18.06
CA THR A 416 21.82 -21.07 18.51
C THR A 416 23.26 -20.59 18.34
N GLU A 417 23.52 -19.75 17.35
CA GLU A 417 24.83 -19.19 17.02
C GLU A 417 24.75 -17.65 17.00
N VAL A 418 25.87 -17.01 17.30
CA VAL A 418 26.02 -15.56 17.26
C VAL A 418 27.14 -15.18 16.31
N GLU A 419 26.90 -14.17 15.48
CA GLU A 419 27.92 -13.59 14.59
C GLU A 419 28.90 -12.74 15.38
N ILE A 420 30.17 -12.90 15.10
CA ILE A 420 31.24 -12.07 15.62
C ILE A 420 31.81 -11.22 14.50
N LEU A 421 31.66 -9.90 14.64
CA LEU A 421 32.10 -8.90 13.66
C LEU A 421 33.57 -8.56 13.80
N SER A 422 34.11 -8.61 15.02
CA SER A 422 35.55 -8.39 15.29
C SER A 422 35.98 -9.09 16.55
N GLY A 423 37.28 -9.43 16.60
CA GLY A 423 37.92 -10.11 17.75
C GLY A 423 38.30 -11.57 17.47
N LEU A 424 37.73 -12.23 16.47
CA LEU A 424 38.07 -13.59 16.05
C LEU A 424 38.35 -13.63 14.55
N SER A 425 39.23 -14.54 14.11
CA SER A 425 39.58 -14.77 12.70
C SER A 425 38.85 -15.97 12.07
N GLY A 426 38.19 -16.81 12.88
CA GLY A 426 37.39 -17.96 12.44
C GLY A 426 38.17 -19.29 12.38
N SER A 427 39.39 -19.33 12.89
CA SER A 427 40.18 -20.56 13.03
C SER A 427 40.37 -20.99 14.47
N GLU A 428 39.95 -20.14 15.41
CA GLU A 428 40.16 -20.32 16.84
C GLU A 428 39.25 -21.38 17.44
N GLN A 429 39.69 -21.97 18.52
CA GLN A 429 38.87 -22.77 19.40
C GLN A 429 38.33 -21.89 20.53
N VAL A 430 37.02 -21.88 20.71
CA VAL A 430 36.35 -21.14 21.77
C VAL A 430 35.71 -22.10 22.76
N ILE A 431 35.68 -21.72 24.01
CA ILE A 431 35.11 -22.53 25.07
C ILE A 431 33.58 -22.33 25.07
N ASN A 432 32.87 -23.43 24.90
CA ASN A 432 31.42 -23.43 24.97
C ASN A 432 30.97 -23.55 26.43
N ASN A 433 30.04 -22.71 26.86
CA ASN A 433 29.53 -22.63 28.22
C ASN A 433 30.65 -22.50 29.27
N PRO A 434 31.51 -21.45 29.19
CA PRO A 434 32.61 -21.26 30.09
C PRO A 434 32.12 -21.10 31.53
N PRO A 435 32.81 -21.75 32.53
CA PRO A 435 32.47 -21.56 33.93
C PRO A 435 32.69 -20.11 34.38
N ASP A 436 31.83 -19.60 35.29
CA ASP A 436 31.86 -18.22 35.77
C ASP A 436 33.20 -17.80 36.45
N ASN A 437 33.96 -18.77 36.95
CA ASN A 437 35.23 -18.56 37.61
C ASN A 437 36.43 -18.68 36.68
N LEU A 438 36.23 -18.71 35.36
CA LEU A 438 37.30 -18.83 34.38
C LEU A 438 38.07 -17.50 34.28
N SER A 439 39.41 -17.60 34.49
CA SER A 439 40.28 -16.44 34.47
C SER A 439 41.22 -16.46 33.26
N ASP A 440 41.66 -15.27 32.86
CA ASP A 440 42.67 -15.15 31.79
C ASP A 440 43.96 -15.86 32.14
N ALA A 441 44.64 -16.47 31.16
CA ALA A 441 45.84 -17.30 31.28
C ALA A 441 45.66 -18.59 32.14
N GLN A 442 44.45 -18.94 32.58
CA GLN A 442 44.19 -20.16 33.34
C GLN A 442 44.34 -21.40 32.45
N GLN A 443 45.00 -22.43 32.99
CA GLN A 443 45.13 -23.71 32.32
C GLN A 443 43.85 -24.53 32.50
N VAL A 444 43.38 -25.17 31.42
CA VAL A 444 42.14 -25.94 31.41
C VAL A 444 42.34 -27.34 30.83
N ASN A 445 41.48 -28.25 31.22
CA ASN A 445 41.40 -29.58 30.64
C ASN A 445 40.28 -29.62 29.59
N VAL A 446 40.64 -29.94 28.35
CA VAL A 446 39.71 -29.96 27.23
C VAL A 446 39.05 -31.32 27.14
N ILE A 447 37.73 -31.35 27.29
CA ILE A 447 36.94 -32.53 27.01
C ILE A 447 36.57 -32.46 25.51
N ALA A 448 36.95 -33.47 24.74
CA ALA A 448 36.59 -33.55 23.33
C ALA A 448 35.04 -33.60 23.20
N SER A 449 34.48 -32.77 22.34
CA SER A 449 33.07 -32.88 21.99
C SER A 449 32.83 -34.24 21.33
N GLY A 450 32.12 -35.14 21.99
CA GLY A 450 31.50 -36.26 21.28
C GLY A 450 30.61 -35.69 20.17
N ARG A 451 30.88 -36.05 18.94
CA ARG A 451 29.94 -35.79 17.83
C ARG A 451 28.65 -36.57 18.14
N GLU A 452 27.56 -35.89 18.44
CA GLU A 452 26.22 -36.36 18.13
C GLU A 452 25.75 -35.78 16.81
#